data_bb8cb6d4e80093b7585e3625b15718e3
#
_entry.id   bb8cb6d4e80093b7585e3625b15718e3
#
_cell.length_a   1.000
_cell.length_b   1.000
_cell.length_c   1.000
_cell.angle_alpha   90.00
_cell.angle_beta   90.00
_cell.angle_gamma   90.00
#
_symmetry.space_group_name_H-M   'P 1'
#
loop_
_entity.id
_entity.type
_entity.pdbx_description
1 polymer ?
#
loop_
_entity_poly.entity_id
_entity_poly.type
_entity_poly.pdbx_seq_one_letter_code
_entity_poly.pdbx_strand_id
1 'polypeptide(L)'
;MAQLKMLFDADKTPLPELVVAEGFRLRTVADSDLARYNELRVSVEFKAWNEEQLRAFRSKVLPDSIFLIEEISTGRFAASATAETTDAPEQPEIGVLGWVMTHPDLRGRHLGRSVSVAAMHRLREARYRLFSLKTDDFRLAAVKTYLDLGWKPWLYQEDMEGRWRALAETLQRDFDSLGCILQP
;
A
#
# COMPACT_ATOMS: atom_id res chain seq x y z
N MET A 1 -5.00 -15.28 12.37
CA MET A 1 -5.67 -14.00 12.73
C MET A 1 -5.94 -13.26 11.41
N ALA A 2 -7.13 -12.69 11.22
CA ALA A 2 -7.46 -11.92 10.02
C ALA A 2 -6.61 -10.64 9.97
N GLN A 3 -6.26 -10.16 8.76
CA GLN A 3 -5.52 -8.91 8.60
C GLN A 3 -6.40 -7.70 8.96
N LEU A 4 -5.77 -6.64 9.43
CA LEU A 4 -6.44 -5.35 9.53
C LEU A 4 -6.82 -4.87 8.13
N LYS A 5 -7.96 -4.20 8.03
CA LYS A 5 -8.34 -3.47 6.81
C LYS A 5 -8.44 -1.98 7.08
N MET A 6 -8.14 -1.20 6.07
CA MET A 6 -8.35 0.24 6.08
C MET A 6 -9.06 0.68 4.80
N LEU A 7 -9.80 1.78 4.90
CA LEU A 7 -10.51 2.40 3.78
C LEU A 7 -10.08 3.85 3.60
N PHE A 8 -10.06 4.29 2.35
CA PHE A 8 -9.87 5.68 1.97
C PHE A 8 -11.01 6.10 1.04
N ASP A 9 -11.74 7.14 1.40
CA ASP A 9 -12.82 7.71 0.60
C ASP A 9 -12.27 8.91 -0.19
N ALA A 10 -12.03 8.71 -1.48
CA ALA A 10 -11.42 9.70 -2.36
C ALA A 10 -12.40 10.80 -2.80
N ASP A 11 -13.68 10.71 -2.45
CA ASP A 11 -14.65 11.79 -2.66
C ASP A 11 -14.71 12.73 -1.45
N LYS A 12 -14.38 12.23 -0.26
CA LYS A 12 -14.39 13.00 0.99
C LYS A 12 -13.00 13.49 1.42
N THR A 13 -11.96 12.80 0.97
CA THR A 13 -10.59 13.08 1.39
C THR A 13 -9.74 13.40 0.15
N PRO A 14 -9.12 14.59 0.07
CA PRO A 14 -8.24 14.91 -1.06
C PRO A 14 -7.07 13.94 -1.10
N LEU A 15 -6.67 13.55 -2.33
CA LEU A 15 -5.48 12.71 -2.50
C LEU A 15 -4.23 13.48 -2.05
N PRO A 16 -3.34 12.82 -1.30
CA PRO A 16 -2.08 13.42 -0.91
C PRO A 16 -1.21 13.77 -2.11
N GLU A 17 -0.40 14.81 -1.99
CA GLU A 17 0.60 15.14 -3.01
C GLU A 17 1.65 14.02 -3.14
N LEU A 18 1.99 13.70 -4.39
CA LEU A 18 3.03 12.74 -4.72
C LEU A 18 4.39 13.43 -4.67
N VAL A 19 5.17 13.09 -3.68
CA VAL A 19 6.55 13.58 -3.51
C VAL A 19 7.50 12.39 -3.53
N VAL A 20 8.57 12.47 -4.32
CA VAL A 20 9.65 11.47 -4.36
C VAL A 20 10.90 12.11 -3.79
N ALA A 21 11.56 11.43 -2.86
CA ALA A 21 12.77 11.94 -2.23
C ALA A 21 13.91 12.13 -3.26
N GLU A 22 14.78 13.11 -3.02
CA GLU A 22 15.97 13.35 -3.83
C GLU A 22 16.86 12.09 -3.91
N GLY A 23 17.45 11.84 -5.07
CA GLY A 23 18.26 10.64 -5.34
C GLY A 23 17.42 9.41 -5.73
N PHE A 24 16.11 9.52 -5.77
CA PHE A 24 15.19 8.45 -6.15
C PHE A 24 14.33 8.84 -7.35
N ARG A 25 13.89 7.83 -8.10
CA ARG A 25 12.91 8.03 -9.18
C ARG A 25 11.76 7.03 -9.06
N LEU A 26 10.55 7.51 -9.32
CA LEU A 26 9.35 6.68 -9.45
C LEU A 26 9.18 6.24 -10.90
N ARG A 27 8.85 4.97 -11.09
CA ARG A 27 8.44 4.39 -12.38
C ARG A 27 7.59 3.14 -12.17
N THR A 28 7.13 2.53 -13.23
CA THR A 28 6.44 1.24 -13.19
C THR A 28 7.40 0.09 -13.53
N VAL A 29 7.03 -1.15 -13.15
CA VAL A 29 7.80 -2.37 -13.42
C VAL A 29 7.78 -2.70 -14.91
N ALA A 30 8.95 -2.89 -15.51
CA ALA A 30 9.13 -3.48 -16.83
C ALA A 30 9.36 -5.01 -16.75
N ASP A 31 9.28 -5.72 -17.89
CA ASP A 31 9.52 -7.17 -17.93
C ASP A 31 10.95 -7.55 -17.53
N SER A 32 11.91 -6.70 -17.89
CA SER A 32 13.33 -6.88 -17.53
C SER A 32 13.65 -6.69 -16.06
N ASP A 33 12.69 -6.26 -15.24
CA ASP A 33 12.93 -5.92 -13.84
C ASP A 33 12.79 -7.09 -12.88
N LEU A 34 12.36 -8.27 -13.33
CA LEU A 34 11.99 -9.39 -12.45
C LEU A 34 13.09 -9.74 -11.44
N ALA A 35 14.34 -9.79 -11.85
CA ALA A 35 15.45 -10.13 -10.96
C ALA A 35 15.57 -9.11 -9.82
N ARG A 36 15.66 -7.83 -10.13
CA ARG A 36 15.75 -6.73 -9.14
C ARG A 36 14.48 -6.57 -8.31
N TYR A 37 13.31 -6.83 -8.90
CA TYR A 37 12.05 -6.83 -8.16
C TYR A 37 12.02 -7.95 -7.12
N ASN A 38 12.56 -9.12 -7.46
CA ASN A 38 12.71 -10.23 -6.52
C ASN A 38 13.72 -9.93 -5.40
N GLU A 39 14.80 -9.19 -5.68
CA GLU A 39 15.71 -8.73 -4.63
C GLU A 39 14.96 -7.89 -3.59
N LEU A 40 14.13 -6.94 -4.03
CA LEU A 40 13.28 -6.16 -3.13
C LEU A 40 12.28 -7.05 -2.37
N ARG A 41 11.64 -8.02 -3.03
CA ARG A 41 10.70 -8.95 -2.39
C ARG A 41 11.37 -9.76 -1.28
N VAL A 42 12.52 -10.34 -1.58
CA VAL A 42 13.28 -11.16 -0.62
C VAL A 42 13.80 -10.31 0.54
N SER A 43 14.18 -9.06 0.30
CA SER A 43 14.65 -8.15 1.36
C SER A 43 13.57 -7.84 2.41
N VAL A 44 12.30 -8.05 2.08
CA VAL A 44 11.14 -7.88 2.98
C VAL A 44 10.48 -9.22 3.34
N GLU A 45 11.22 -10.32 3.21
CA GLU A 45 10.83 -11.69 3.58
C GLU A 45 9.70 -12.29 2.71
N PHE A 46 9.42 -11.71 1.53
CA PHE A 46 8.54 -12.34 0.55
C PHE A 46 9.32 -13.32 -0.33
N LYS A 47 8.62 -14.36 -0.79
CA LYS A 47 9.21 -15.32 -1.75
C LYS A 47 9.46 -14.63 -3.09
N ALA A 48 10.58 -14.96 -3.73
CA ALA A 48 10.84 -14.58 -5.11
C ALA A 48 9.76 -15.20 -6.03
N TRP A 49 9.43 -14.48 -7.11
CA TRP A 49 8.55 -14.96 -8.16
C TRP A 49 9.35 -15.41 -9.40
N ASN A 50 8.83 -16.39 -10.11
CA ASN A 50 9.21 -16.68 -11.47
C ASN A 50 8.40 -15.82 -12.47
N GLU A 51 8.70 -15.92 -13.76
CA GLU A 51 8.02 -15.16 -14.81
C GLU A 51 6.51 -15.47 -14.87
N GLU A 52 6.11 -16.74 -14.67
CA GLU A 52 4.70 -17.14 -14.67
C GLU A 52 3.94 -16.50 -13.52
N GLN A 53 4.52 -16.49 -12.32
CA GLN A 53 3.93 -15.86 -11.14
C GLN A 53 3.81 -14.34 -11.31
N LEU A 54 4.82 -13.68 -11.89
CA LEU A 54 4.73 -12.24 -12.19
C LEU A 54 3.64 -11.96 -13.24
N ARG A 55 3.54 -12.80 -14.28
CA ARG A 55 2.49 -12.67 -15.31
C ARG A 55 1.10 -12.87 -14.71
N ALA A 56 0.91 -13.90 -13.87
CA ALA A 56 -0.35 -14.15 -13.17
C ALA A 56 -0.71 -13.01 -12.20
N PHE A 57 0.30 -12.39 -11.56
CA PHE A 57 0.08 -11.24 -10.72
C PHE A 57 -0.33 -10.00 -11.53
N ARG A 58 0.30 -9.75 -12.67
CA ARG A 58 -0.05 -8.62 -13.55
C ARG A 58 -1.49 -8.65 -14.04
N SER A 59 -2.11 -9.83 -14.13
CA SER A 59 -3.54 -9.92 -14.50
C SER A 59 -4.50 -9.44 -13.41
N LYS A 60 -4.02 -9.25 -12.18
CA LYS A 60 -4.82 -8.79 -11.03
C LYS A 60 -4.63 -7.31 -10.72
N VAL A 61 -3.62 -6.69 -11.27
CA VAL A 61 -3.34 -5.27 -11.10
C VAL A 61 -3.89 -4.47 -12.27
N LEU A 62 -4.14 -3.19 -12.05
CA LEU A 62 -4.49 -2.28 -13.14
C LEU A 62 -3.31 -2.18 -14.13
N PRO A 63 -3.56 -1.87 -15.41
CA PRO A 63 -2.47 -1.65 -16.35
C PRO A 63 -1.47 -0.60 -15.84
N ASP A 64 -0.17 -0.87 -15.98
CA ASP A 64 0.93 0.02 -15.58
C ASP A 64 0.87 0.49 -14.12
N SER A 65 0.46 -0.38 -13.21
CA SER A 65 0.20 -0.02 -11.82
C SER A 65 1.03 -0.79 -10.77
N ILE A 66 2.11 -1.44 -11.18
CA ILE A 66 3.15 -1.92 -10.26
C ILE A 66 4.20 -0.82 -10.17
N PHE A 67 4.07 0.05 -9.18
CA PHE A 67 4.98 1.17 -8.97
C PHE A 67 6.26 0.75 -8.28
N LEU A 68 7.36 1.34 -8.69
CA LEU A 68 8.68 1.18 -8.11
C LEU A 68 9.32 2.53 -7.81
N ILE A 69 10.02 2.60 -6.69
CA ILE A 69 11.04 3.62 -6.47
C ILE A 69 12.41 2.97 -6.61
N GLU A 70 13.23 3.56 -7.47
CA GLU A 70 14.59 3.14 -7.75
C GLU A 70 15.57 4.20 -7.24
N GLU A 71 16.61 3.77 -6.54
CA GLU A 71 17.73 4.62 -6.14
C GLU A 71 18.59 4.90 -7.37
N ILE A 72 18.71 6.17 -7.77
CA ILE A 72 19.33 6.58 -9.05
C ILE A 72 20.80 6.17 -9.12
N SER A 73 21.52 6.31 -8.01
CA SER A 73 22.98 6.04 -7.96
C SER A 73 23.36 4.58 -8.12
N THR A 74 22.50 3.66 -7.68
CA THR A 74 22.79 2.21 -7.65
C THR A 74 21.91 1.38 -8.57
N GLY A 75 20.78 1.92 -9.01
CA GLY A 75 19.73 1.18 -9.72
C GLY A 75 18.97 0.19 -8.84
N ARG A 76 19.19 0.19 -7.51
CA ARG A 76 18.50 -0.70 -6.57
C ARG A 76 17.04 -0.30 -6.39
N PHE A 77 16.15 -1.28 -6.34
CA PHE A 77 14.75 -1.04 -6.03
C PHE A 77 14.55 -0.82 -4.53
N ALA A 78 14.07 0.35 -4.21
CA ALA A 78 13.96 0.86 -2.85
C ALA A 78 12.58 0.64 -2.23
N ALA A 79 11.52 0.76 -3.03
CA ALA A 79 10.15 0.55 -2.60
C ALA A 79 9.24 0.15 -3.77
N SER A 80 8.12 -0.48 -3.46
CA SER A 80 7.07 -0.83 -4.43
C SER A 80 5.69 -0.74 -3.79
N ALA A 81 4.68 -0.49 -4.62
CA ALA A 81 3.26 -0.65 -4.31
C ALA A 81 2.47 -0.95 -5.58
N THR A 82 1.26 -1.46 -5.44
CA THR A 82 0.38 -1.77 -6.57
C THR A 82 -0.98 -1.13 -6.41
N ALA A 83 -1.59 -0.77 -7.55
CA ALA A 83 -3.01 -0.48 -7.63
C ALA A 83 -3.70 -1.67 -8.31
N GLU A 84 -4.63 -2.30 -7.58
CA GLU A 84 -5.27 -3.54 -7.98
C GLU A 84 -6.77 -3.35 -8.14
N THR A 85 -7.39 -4.21 -8.93
CA THR A 85 -8.84 -4.37 -8.90
C THR A 85 -9.27 -4.99 -7.58
N THR A 86 -10.56 -4.89 -7.24
CA THR A 86 -11.07 -5.52 -6.02
C THR A 86 -10.82 -7.03 -6.00
N ASP A 87 -10.51 -7.56 -4.83
CA ASP A 87 -10.51 -9.00 -4.53
C ASP A 87 -11.86 -9.49 -3.96
N ALA A 88 -12.83 -8.57 -3.86
CA ALA A 88 -14.18 -8.80 -3.38
C ALA A 88 -15.18 -8.48 -4.51
N PRO A 89 -15.58 -9.47 -5.35
CA PRO A 89 -16.47 -9.24 -6.49
C PRO A 89 -17.81 -8.59 -6.13
N GLU A 90 -18.24 -8.71 -4.88
CA GLU A 90 -19.42 -8.05 -4.33
C GLU A 90 -19.25 -6.55 -4.06
N GLN A 91 -18.03 -6.03 -4.14
CA GLN A 91 -17.67 -4.63 -3.93
C GLN A 91 -16.79 -4.11 -5.08
N PRO A 92 -17.28 -4.15 -6.33
CA PRO A 92 -16.48 -3.81 -7.51
C PRO A 92 -16.04 -2.35 -7.56
N GLU A 93 -16.66 -1.47 -6.76
CA GLU A 93 -16.33 -0.04 -6.65
C GLU A 93 -15.11 0.24 -5.77
N ILE A 94 -14.58 -0.77 -5.06
CA ILE A 94 -13.43 -0.61 -4.17
C ILE A 94 -12.15 -1.07 -4.87
N GLY A 95 -11.24 -0.14 -5.13
CA GLY A 95 -9.89 -0.47 -5.61
C GLY A 95 -8.95 -0.83 -4.46
N VAL A 96 -7.89 -1.57 -4.73
CA VAL A 96 -6.99 -2.08 -3.69
C VAL A 96 -5.58 -1.50 -3.82
N LEU A 97 -5.07 -0.91 -2.73
CA LEU A 97 -3.64 -0.63 -2.55
C LEU A 97 -2.98 -1.90 -2.00
N GLY A 98 -2.12 -2.50 -2.80
CA GLY A 98 -1.48 -3.77 -2.46
C GLY A 98 0.04 -3.72 -2.47
N TRP A 99 0.66 -4.78 -1.95
CA TRP A 99 2.09 -5.09 -2.03
C TRP A 99 3.04 -3.92 -1.72
N VAL A 100 2.70 -3.13 -0.69
CA VAL A 100 3.57 -2.04 -0.26
C VAL A 100 4.81 -2.62 0.41
N MET A 101 5.95 -2.38 -0.19
CA MET A 101 7.27 -2.85 0.27
C MET A 101 8.23 -1.68 0.35
N THR A 102 9.14 -1.71 1.32
CA THR A 102 10.27 -0.78 1.41
C THR A 102 11.50 -1.54 1.88
N HIS A 103 12.58 -1.47 1.09
CA HIS A 103 13.85 -2.11 1.41
C HIS A 103 14.30 -1.71 2.82
N PRO A 104 14.70 -2.66 3.70
CA PRO A 104 15.04 -2.37 5.11
C PRO A 104 16.05 -1.23 5.28
N ASP A 105 17.13 -1.23 4.50
CA ASP A 105 18.21 -0.22 4.57
C ASP A 105 17.76 1.19 4.14
N LEU A 106 16.61 1.32 3.48
CA LEU A 106 16.11 2.57 2.91
C LEU A 106 14.83 3.07 3.61
N ARG A 107 14.47 2.45 4.74
CA ARG A 107 13.38 2.93 5.58
C ARG A 107 13.67 4.32 6.14
N GLY A 108 12.64 5.02 6.61
CA GLY A 108 12.76 6.37 7.16
C GLY A 108 12.88 7.49 6.11
N ARG A 109 12.92 7.16 4.81
CA ARG A 109 13.01 8.12 3.70
C ARG A 109 11.66 8.40 3.02
N HIS A 110 10.55 8.03 3.63
CA HIS A 110 9.18 8.18 3.12
C HIS A 110 8.88 7.47 1.79
N LEU A 111 9.73 6.53 1.33
CA LEU A 111 9.58 5.87 0.03
C LEU A 111 8.30 5.01 -0.05
N GLY A 112 7.94 4.32 1.05
CA GLY A 112 6.68 3.58 1.14
C GLY A 112 5.46 4.50 1.01
N ARG A 113 5.54 5.72 1.57
CA ARG A 113 4.52 6.75 1.39
C ARG A 113 4.39 7.15 -0.08
N SER A 114 5.51 7.43 -0.74
CA SER A 114 5.52 7.87 -2.14
C SER A 114 4.91 6.84 -3.09
N VAL A 115 5.28 5.55 -2.97
CA VAL A 115 4.68 4.49 -3.82
C VAL A 115 3.20 4.27 -3.51
N SER A 116 2.79 4.40 -2.23
CA SER A 116 1.38 4.30 -1.85
C SER A 116 0.56 5.42 -2.48
N VAL A 117 1.07 6.66 -2.43
CA VAL A 117 0.40 7.82 -3.06
C VAL A 117 0.31 7.64 -4.57
N ALA A 118 1.36 7.15 -5.25
CA ALA A 118 1.30 6.87 -6.69
C ALA A 118 0.19 5.85 -7.02
N ALA A 119 0.09 4.77 -6.24
CA ALA A 119 -0.98 3.78 -6.41
C ALA A 119 -2.38 4.37 -6.12
N MET A 120 -2.53 5.24 -5.12
CA MET A 120 -3.79 5.93 -4.83
C MET A 120 -4.22 6.84 -5.99
N HIS A 121 -3.30 7.59 -6.58
CA HIS A 121 -3.59 8.40 -7.78
C HIS A 121 -4.05 7.52 -8.95
N ARG A 122 -3.37 6.38 -9.17
CA ARG A 122 -3.74 5.43 -10.23
C ARG A 122 -5.13 4.81 -10.02
N LEU A 123 -5.50 4.48 -8.78
CA LEU A 123 -6.86 4.03 -8.44
C LEU A 123 -7.89 5.12 -8.78
N ARG A 124 -7.61 6.38 -8.44
CA ARG A 124 -8.52 7.50 -8.77
C ARG A 124 -8.65 7.72 -10.28
N GLU A 125 -7.56 7.62 -11.03
CA GLU A 125 -7.57 7.69 -12.51
C GLU A 125 -8.42 6.56 -13.11
N ALA A 126 -8.39 5.36 -12.52
CA ALA A 126 -9.24 4.24 -12.87
C ALA A 126 -10.70 4.37 -12.39
N ARG A 127 -11.05 5.54 -11.83
CA ARG A 127 -12.40 5.92 -11.36
C ARG A 127 -12.88 5.19 -10.12
N TYR A 128 -12.01 4.54 -9.36
CA TYR A 128 -12.37 4.09 -8.03
C TYR A 128 -12.61 5.29 -7.11
N ARG A 129 -13.62 5.18 -6.26
CA ARG A 129 -14.01 6.21 -5.28
C ARG A 129 -13.64 5.81 -3.88
N LEU A 130 -13.68 4.51 -3.60
CA LEU A 130 -13.23 3.90 -2.37
C LEU A 130 -11.98 3.08 -2.64
N PHE A 131 -11.00 3.18 -1.74
CA PHE A 131 -9.81 2.36 -1.77
C PHE A 131 -9.72 1.55 -0.50
N SER A 132 -9.31 0.29 -0.60
CA SER A 132 -9.02 -0.56 0.55
C SER A 132 -7.55 -0.99 0.57
N LEU A 133 -7.08 -1.36 1.73
CA LEU A 133 -5.81 -2.06 1.92
C LEU A 133 -5.93 -3.08 3.05
N LYS A 134 -5.01 -4.05 3.05
CA LYS A 134 -4.82 -5.00 4.14
C LYS A 134 -3.43 -4.83 4.74
N THR A 135 -3.32 -4.92 6.05
CA THR A 135 -2.05 -4.84 6.78
C THR A 135 -2.09 -5.71 8.04
N ASP A 136 -0.99 -5.78 8.77
CA ASP A 136 -0.87 -6.57 9.99
C ASP A 136 -0.55 -5.66 11.18
N ASP A 137 -0.97 -6.04 12.39
CA ASP A 137 -0.80 -5.25 13.62
C ASP A 137 0.66 -4.89 13.91
N PHE A 138 1.58 -5.81 13.64
CA PHE A 138 3.01 -5.61 13.90
C PHE A 138 3.68 -4.63 12.92
N ARG A 139 3.03 -4.26 11.83
CA ARG A 139 3.55 -3.32 10.82
C ARG A 139 3.30 -1.87 11.21
N LEU A 140 3.69 -1.46 12.41
CA LEU A 140 3.39 -0.15 12.98
C LEU A 140 3.74 1.03 12.08
N ALA A 141 4.92 0.99 11.42
CA ALA A 141 5.34 2.04 10.50
C ALA A 141 4.41 2.18 9.28
N ALA A 142 3.90 1.07 8.75
CA ALA A 142 2.95 1.08 7.64
C ALA A 142 1.59 1.61 8.11
N VAL A 143 1.07 1.12 9.24
CA VAL A 143 -0.18 1.61 9.84
C VAL A 143 -0.11 3.11 10.08
N LYS A 144 0.99 3.61 10.69
CA LYS A 144 1.20 5.04 10.89
C LYS A 144 1.16 5.81 9.56
N THR A 145 1.87 5.30 8.54
CA THR A 145 1.90 5.94 7.21
C THR A 145 0.51 6.04 6.60
N TYR A 146 -0.29 4.97 6.68
CA TYR A 146 -1.65 4.99 6.12
C TYR A 146 -2.57 5.95 6.88
N LEU A 147 -2.53 5.96 8.21
CA LEU A 147 -3.28 6.93 9.01
C LEU A 147 -2.89 8.38 8.66
N ASP A 148 -1.58 8.67 8.48
CA ASP A 148 -1.05 9.99 8.08
C ASP A 148 -1.48 10.38 6.65
N LEU A 149 -1.78 9.41 5.79
CA LEU A 149 -2.32 9.60 4.44
C LEU A 149 -3.85 9.78 4.43
N GLY A 150 -4.52 9.68 5.57
CA GLY A 150 -5.97 9.83 5.68
C GLY A 150 -6.79 8.54 5.54
N TRP A 151 -6.13 7.39 5.52
CA TRP A 151 -6.83 6.11 5.59
C TRP A 151 -7.46 5.90 6.96
N LYS A 152 -8.61 5.27 7.01
CA LYS A 152 -9.38 5.02 8.22
C LYS A 152 -9.47 3.53 8.54
N PRO A 153 -9.39 3.12 9.82
CA PRO A 153 -9.64 1.74 10.22
C PRO A 153 -11.01 1.24 9.75
N TRP A 154 -11.06 0.02 9.21
CA TRP A 154 -12.31 -0.65 8.87
C TRP A 154 -12.60 -1.75 9.87
N LEU A 155 -13.65 -1.56 10.69
CA LEU A 155 -14.07 -2.49 11.75
C LEU A 155 -15.04 -3.53 11.16
N TYR A 156 -14.52 -4.41 10.32
CA TYR A 156 -15.32 -5.37 9.54
C TYR A 156 -15.56 -6.71 10.28
N GLN A 157 -14.97 -6.89 11.45
CA GLN A 157 -15.15 -8.05 12.35
C GLN A 157 -15.17 -7.60 13.80
N GLU A 158 -15.75 -8.43 14.68
CA GLU A 158 -15.96 -8.10 16.08
C GLU A 158 -14.66 -7.78 16.86
N ASP A 159 -13.56 -8.46 16.54
CA ASP A 159 -12.25 -8.25 17.21
C ASP A 159 -11.51 -6.99 16.76
N MET A 160 -11.95 -6.34 15.69
CA MET A 160 -11.19 -5.22 15.07
C MET A 160 -11.11 -4.00 15.98
N GLU A 161 -12.19 -3.66 16.67
CA GLU A 161 -12.19 -2.47 17.55
C GLU A 161 -11.12 -2.59 18.64
N GLY A 162 -11.05 -3.72 19.32
CA GLY A 162 -10.05 -3.95 20.38
C GLY A 162 -8.62 -3.87 19.85
N ARG A 163 -8.38 -4.43 18.65
CA ARG A 163 -7.06 -4.38 18.00
C ARG A 163 -6.67 -2.96 17.60
N TRP A 164 -7.58 -2.18 17.05
CA TRP A 164 -7.33 -0.80 16.67
C TRP A 164 -7.14 0.13 17.89
N ARG A 165 -7.83 -0.13 19.02
CA ARG A 165 -7.58 0.58 20.28
C ARG A 165 -6.15 0.33 20.77
N ALA A 166 -5.70 -0.91 20.80
CA ALA A 166 -4.34 -1.26 21.19
C ALA A 166 -3.27 -0.64 20.26
N LEU A 167 -3.55 -0.59 18.95
CA LEU A 167 -2.68 0.08 17.99
C LEU A 167 -2.65 1.59 18.16
N ALA A 168 -3.80 2.21 18.41
CA ALA A 168 -3.89 3.65 18.68
C ALA A 168 -3.05 4.03 19.90
N GLU A 169 -3.16 3.26 21.00
CA GLU A 169 -2.34 3.43 22.19
C GLU A 169 -0.83 3.31 21.87
N THR A 170 -0.44 2.24 21.16
CA THR A 170 0.95 2.01 20.73
C THR A 170 1.51 3.15 19.88
N LEU A 171 0.67 3.70 18.99
CA LEU A 171 1.03 4.82 18.11
C LEU A 171 0.85 6.20 18.76
N GLN A 172 0.45 6.24 20.03
CA GLN A 172 0.15 7.46 20.79
C GLN A 172 -0.88 8.36 20.08
N ARG A 173 -1.97 7.73 19.60
CA ARG A 173 -3.10 8.40 18.94
C ARG A 173 -4.38 8.17 19.73
N ASP A 174 -5.26 9.14 19.66
CA ASP A 174 -6.61 8.97 20.16
C ASP A 174 -7.41 8.10 19.19
N PHE A 175 -7.94 6.97 19.68
CA PHE A 175 -8.73 6.03 18.89
C PHE A 175 -9.98 6.68 18.28
N ASP A 176 -10.67 7.50 19.05
CA ASP A 176 -11.93 8.11 18.61
C ASP A 176 -11.68 9.12 17.46
N SER A 177 -10.47 9.70 17.39
CA SER A 177 -10.04 10.58 16.30
C SER A 177 -9.71 9.87 15.00
N LEU A 178 -9.53 8.53 14.99
CA LEU A 178 -9.17 7.77 13.79
C LEU A 178 -10.32 7.72 12.77
N GLY A 179 -11.56 8.01 13.19
CA GLY A 179 -12.72 8.01 12.30
C GLY A 179 -13.03 6.64 11.70
N CYS A 180 -13.05 5.61 12.55
CA CYS A 180 -13.27 4.22 12.16
C CYS A 180 -14.58 4.04 11.36
N ILE A 181 -14.54 3.11 10.40
CA ILE A 181 -15.66 2.78 9.51
C ILE A 181 -16.21 1.40 9.90
N LEU A 182 -17.51 1.27 10.12
CA LEU A 182 -18.17 -0.01 10.42
C LEU A 182 -18.57 -0.74 9.13
N GLN A 183 -19.11 0.02 8.16
CA GLN A 183 -19.46 -0.47 6.82
C GLN A 183 -19.09 0.61 5.79
N PRO A 184 -18.54 0.23 4.62
CA PRO A 184 -18.24 1.19 3.56
C PRO A 184 -19.48 1.72 2.86
#